data_494f2ab03afe4442d0acfc839eb94efa
#
_entry.id   494f2ab03afe4442d0acfc839eb94efa
#
_cell.length_a   1.000
_cell.length_b   1.000
_cell.length_c   1.000
_cell.angle_alpha   90.00
_cell.angle_beta   90.00
_cell.angle_gamma   90.00
#
_symmetry.space_group_name_H-M   'P 1'
#
loop_
_entity.id
_entity.type
_entity.pdbx_description
1 polymer ?
#
loop_
_entity_poly.entity_id
_entity_poly.type
_entity_poly.pdbx_seq_one_letter_code
_entity_poly.pdbx_strand_id
1 'polypeptide(L)'
;MIATGQKPRKLNFSGSEYTHNSNDVLDLIFYQKRQSLLELVLFRWKWLPLLAAAGSQVSIVEFLSRPMMAFSEKHVMNTFEEMKKRGIRFYFNQGVSEIKKNDDQFEVITSIGTKLTADYVVDASGRIANVDKLGLENTDVQLSKRGSIIVDDYLETNAKGIYAAGDVIEKKQPALVPTAHFEATYLGDQLINDKHDPIHYPIIGASAFTFPQVAQVGVSVDEARENNDYTVVDMDNMFRTDMEYAGKNDQSAKLSLVYNKKHELVGAAESSQNAIDDLNGIIPLIGLKITKEQLNNSYQLIFPAINFKTEFMG
;
A
#
# COMPACT_ATOMS: atom_id res chain seq x y z
N MET A 1 -18.92 0.59 20.25
CA MET A 1 -18.19 0.64 18.96
C MET A 1 -16.86 -0.09 19.10
N ILE A 2 -16.49 -0.95 18.13
CA ILE A 2 -15.22 -1.68 18.08
C ILE A 2 -14.34 -1.05 16.98
N ALA A 3 -13.18 -0.51 17.33
CA ALA A 3 -12.26 0.16 16.42
C ALA A 3 -10.79 -0.15 16.78
N THR A 4 -10.52 -1.43 17.06
CA THR A 4 -9.23 -1.92 17.56
C THR A 4 -8.17 -2.13 16.49
N GLY A 5 -8.55 -1.94 15.21
CA GLY A 5 -7.65 -2.05 14.07
C GLY A 5 -7.07 -3.43 13.85
N GLN A 6 -5.84 -3.48 13.39
CA GLN A 6 -5.10 -4.72 13.11
C GLN A 6 -3.82 -4.80 13.94
N LYS A 7 -3.34 -6.02 14.17
CA LYS A 7 -2.05 -6.33 14.78
C LYS A 7 -1.19 -7.17 13.84
N PRO A 8 0.15 -7.21 14.01
CA PRO A 8 1.01 -8.11 13.25
C PRO A 8 0.56 -9.56 13.41
N ARG A 9 0.52 -10.30 12.30
CA ARG A 9 0.32 -11.75 12.33
C ARG A 9 1.57 -12.41 12.88
N LYS A 10 1.42 -13.40 13.73
CA LYS A 10 2.55 -14.23 14.16
C LYS A 10 2.71 -15.39 13.17
N LEU A 11 3.90 -15.55 12.66
CA LEU A 11 4.28 -16.75 11.90
C LEU A 11 4.57 -17.92 12.86
N ASN A 12 4.38 -19.13 12.36
CA ASN A 12 4.65 -20.36 13.13
C ASN A 12 5.58 -21.27 12.34
N PHE A 13 6.88 -21.00 12.43
CA PHE A 13 7.96 -21.85 11.92
C PHE A 13 9.13 -21.82 12.92
N SER A 14 10.08 -22.75 12.76
CA SER A 14 11.24 -22.85 13.64
C SER A 14 12.09 -21.58 13.64
N GLY A 15 12.29 -20.96 14.79
CA GLY A 15 13.04 -19.70 14.95
C GLY A 15 12.20 -18.43 14.68
N SER A 16 10.87 -18.54 14.51
CA SER A 16 10.00 -17.37 14.34
C SER A 16 10.00 -16.44 15.55
N GLU A 17 10.37 -16.91 16.71
CA GLU A 17 10.56 -16.12 17.94
C GLU A 17 11.69 -15.10 17.86
N TYR A 18 12.62 -15.26 16.90
CA TYR A 18 13.71 -14.32 16.65
C TYR A 18 13.30 -13.17 15.72
N THR A 19 12.08 -13.18 15.22
CA THR A 19 11.62 -12.11 14.33
C THR A 19 11.12 -10.91 15.12
N HIS A 20 11.41 -9.74 14.57
CA HIS A 20 10.87 -8.47 14.99
C HIS A 20 9.70 -8.08 14.10
N ASN A 21 8.79 -7.29 14.59
CA ASN A 21 7.69 -6.75 13.81
C ASN A 21 7.86 -5.25 13.57
N SER A 22 6.90 -4.63 12.96
CA SER A 22 6.95 -3.21 12.62
C SER A 22 7.01 -2.25 13.80
N ASN A 23 6.47 -2.63 14.96
CA ASN A 23 6.52 -1.78 16.14
C ASN A 23 7.96 -1.76 16.64
N ASP A 24 8.61 -2.92 16.66
CA ASP A 24 10.01 -3.06 17.08
C ASP A 24 10.93 -2.22 16.17
N VAL A 25 10.66 -2.18 14.85
CA VAL A 25 11.45 -1.36 13.91
C VAL A 25 11.29 0.13 14.17
N LEU A 26 10.10 0.59 14.58
CA LEU A 26 9.88 1.99 14.95
C LEU A 26 10.62 2.41 16.20
N ASP A 27 10.86 1.46 17.11
CA ASP A 27 11.55 1.69 18.36
C ASP A 27 13.08 1.52 18.26
N LEU A 28 13.61 1.21 17.07
CA LEU A 28 15.05 1.16 16.82
C LEU A 28 15.67 2.54 16.99
N ILE A 29 16.20 2.80 18.18
CA ILE A 29 16.82 4.08 18.57
C ILE A 29 18.26 4.17 18.05
N PHE A 30 18.90 3.04 17.76
CA PHE A 30 20.30 2.98 17.37
C PHE A 30 20.50 2.16 16.10
N TYR A 31 21.06 2.81 15.13
CA TYR A 31 21.54 2.22 13.88
C TYR A 31 22.79 1.36 14.16
N GLN A 32 22.72 0.07 13.90
CA GLN A 32 23.90 -0.78 13.84
C GLN A 32 24.43 -0.84 12.41
N LYS A 33 25.74 -0.69 12.26
CA LYS A 33 26.46 -0.51 10.99
C LYS A 33 26.33 -1.66 9.97
N ARG A 34 25.73 -2.80 10.37
CA ARG A 34 25.50 -3.99 9.51
C ARG A 34 24.15 -4.59 9.90
N GLN A 35 23.09 -4.10 9.31
CA GLN A 35 21.79 -4.74 9.47
C GLN A 35 21.33 -5.33 8.15
N SER A 36 21.04 -6.63 8.16
CA SER A 36 20.32 -7.29 7.09
C SER A 36 18.88 -7.45 7.51
N LEU A 37 17.95 -6.93 6.75
CA LEU A 37 16.52 -7.06 6.97
C LEU A 37 15.96 -8.08 6.02
N LEU A 38 15.20 -9.01 6.53
CA LEU A 38 14.64 -10.10 5.78
C LEU A 38 13.12 -10.19 5.96
N GLU A 39 12.46 -10.42 4.87
CA GLU A 39 11.05 -10.71 4.64
C GLU A 39 10.05 -9.55 4.73
N LEU A 40 9.20 -9.46 3.69
CA LEU A 40 8.27 -8.36 3.49
C LEU A 40 6.97 -8.74 2.85
N VAL A 41 5.89 -8.28 3.45
CA VAL A 41 4.58 -8.14 2.81
C VAL A 41 4.03 -6.73 2.98
N LEU A 42 3.66 -6.15 1.87
CA LEU A 42 2.78 -5.02 1.50
C LEU A 42 2.76 -3.71 2.29
N PHE A 43 2.89 -3.64 3.61
CA PHE A 43 2.60 -2.38 4.31
C PHE A 43 3.82 -1.58 4.79
N ARG A 44 5.07 -2.03 4.53
CA ARG A 44 6.26 -1.47 5.18
C ARG A 44 7.47 -1.25 4.30
N TRP A 45 7.26 -1.11 3.03
CA TRP A 45 8.27 -0.74 2.05
C TRP A 45 8.96 0.59 2.36
N LYS A 46 8.31 1.48 3.11
CA LYS A 46 8.83 2.80 3.42
C LYS A 46 10.12 2.81 4.25
N TRP A 47 10.35 1.80 5.08
CA TRP A 47 11.55 1.73 5.93
C TRP A 47 12.76 1.18 5.22
N LEU A 48 12.58 0.39 4.18
CA LEU A 48 13.65 -0.29 3.48
C LEU A 48 14.56 0.65 2.69
N PRO A 49 14.03 1.59 1.89
CA PRO A 49 14.87 2.57 1.24
C PRO A 49 15.62 3.45 2.25
N LEU A 50 14.98 3.75 3.40
CA LEU A 50 15.61 4.53 4.47
C LEU A 50 16.77 3.76 5.10
N LEU A 51 16.57 2.48 5.42
CA LEU A 51 17.62 1.63 6.00
C LEU A 51 18.75 1.38 5.00
N ALA A 52 18.44 1.16 3.72
CA ALA A 52 19.44 1.04 2.67
C ALA A 52 20.22 2.35 2.47
N ALA A 53 19.54 3.50 2.49
CA ALA A 53 20.18 4.82 2.42
C ALA A 53 21.07 5.10 3.64
N ALA A 54 20.70 4.57 4.80
CA ALA A 54 21.51 4.60 6.00
C ALA A 54 22.70 3.61 5.99
N GLY A 55 22.88 2.83 4.90
CA GLY A 55 24.00 1.90 4.69
C GLY A 55 23.78 0.47 5.12
N SER A 56 22.54 0.10 5.47
CA SER A 56 22.18 -1.29 5.74
C SER A 56 22.15 -2.12 4.45
N GLN A 57 22.60 -3.36 4.53
CA GLN A 57 22.35 -4.35 3.48
C GLN A 57 20.95 -4.94 3.68
N VAL A 58 20.05 -4.71 2.73
CA VAL A 58 18.66 -5.12 2.83
C VAL A 58 18.41 -6.29 1.89
N SER A 59 17.83 -7.37 2.41
CA SER A 59 17.34 -8.52 1.64
C SER A 59 15.85 -8.73 1.94
N ILE A 60 15.08 -8.97 0.89
CA ILE A 60 13.63 -9.17 0.96
C ILE A 60 13.32 -10.57 0.45
N VAL A 61 12.67 -11.37 1.29
CA VAL A 61 12.14 -12.68 0.92
C VAL A 61 10.64 -12.55 0.76
N GLU A 62 10.11 -12.90 -0.40
CA GLU A 62 8.69 -12.79 -0.72
C GLU A 62 8.16 -14.11 -1.27
N PHE A 63 7.10 -14.61 -0.68
CA PHE A 63 6.47 -15.88 -1.08
C PHE A 63 5.85 -15.80 -2.47
N LEU A 64 5.32 -14.63 -2.85
CA LEU A 64 4.68 -14.41 -4.14
C LEU A 64 5.72 -14.20 -5.26
N SER A 65 5.28 -14.32 -6.49
CA SER A 65 6.11 -14.07 -7.69
C SER A 65 6.52 -12.61 -7.84
N ARG A 66 5.72 -11.72 -7.30
CA ARG A 66 6.01 -10.29 -7.14
C ARG A 66 5.34 -9.75 -5.88
N PRO A 67 5.86 -8.73 -5.28
CA PRO A 67 5.20 -8.08 -4.14
C PRO A 67 4.14 -7.08 -4.62
N MET A 68 3.40 -6.53 -3.65
CA MET A 68 2.42 -5.47 -3.89
C MET A 68 1.40 -5.83 -4.98
N MET A 69 0.88 -7.08 -4.95
CA MET A 69 -0.07 -7.61 -5.94
C MET A 69 -1.31 -6.74 -6.15
N ALA A 70 -1.68 -5.92 -5.17
CA ALA A 70 -2.81 -5.00 -5.27
C ALA A 70 -2.51 -3.72 -6.09
N PHE A 71 -1.24 -3.51 -6.48
CA PHE A 71 -0.82 -2.36 -7.27
C PHE A 71 -0.46 -2.77 -8.68
N SER A 72 -0.54 -1.83 -9.62
CA SER A 72 -0.16 -2.05 -11.02
C SER A 72 1.24 -2.65 -11.15
N GLU A 73 1.34 -3.76 -11.88
CA GLU A 73 2.59 -4.50 -12.07
C GLU A 73 3.69 -3.62 -12.68
N LYS A 74 3.35 -2.87 -13.74
CA LYS A 74 4.29 -1.96 -14.41
C LYS A 74 4.97 -1.02 -13.42
N HIS A 75 4.19 -0.39 -12.54
CA HIS A 75 4.68 0.62 -11.60
C HIS A 75 5.44 0.00 -10.43
N VAL A 76 4.96 -1.15 -9.94
CA VAL A 76 5.65 -1.92 -8.92
C VAL A 76 7.02 -2.37 -9.42
N MET A 77 7.09 -2.98 -10.59
CA MET A 77 8.36 -3.47 -11.15
C MET A 77 9.35 -2.34 -11.44
N ASN A 78 8.87 -1.18 -11.88
CA ASN A 78 9.70 0.02 -12.04
C ASN A 78 10.37 0.42 -10.71
N THR A 79 9.59 0.47 -9.63
CA THR A 79 10.11 0.77 -8.30
C THR A 79 11.13 -0.26 -7.83
N PHE A 80 10.89 -1.56 -8.11
CA PHE A 80 11.86 -2.60 -7.75
C PHE A 80 13.19 -2.45 -8.47
N GLU A 81 13.19 -2.16 -9.75
CA GLU A 81 14.43 -1.94 -10.48
C GLU A 81 15.24 -0.77 -9.89
N GLU A 82 14.58 0.31 -9.50
CA GLU A 82 15.23 1.43 -8.81
C GLU A 82 15.75 1.04 -7.42
N MET A 83 15.01 0.22 -6.68
CA MET A 83 15.44 -0.29 -5.37
C MET A 83 16.64 -1.26 -5.50
N LYS A 84 16.67 -2.11 -6.54
CA LYS A 84 17.82 -2.97 -6.84
C LYS A 84 19.09 -2.15 -7.16
N LYS A 85 18.97 -1.07 -7.93
CA LYS A 85 20.10 -0.16 -8.20
C LYS A 85 20.67 0.45 -6.91
N ARG A 86 19.87 0.53 -5.85
CA ARG A 86 20.27 0.99 -4.51
C ARG A 86 20.81 -0.11 -3.60
N GLY A 87 20.99 -1.33 -4.14
CA GLY A 87 21.60 -2.46 -3.43
C GLY A 87 20.63 -3.34 -2.65
N ILE A 88 19.30 -3.11 -2.75
CA ILE A 88 18.31 -3.99 -2.13
C ILE A 88 18.20 -5.29 -2.93
N ARG A 89 18.27 -6.44 -2.24
CA ARG A 89 18.16 -7.76 -2.84
C ARG A 89 16.77 -8.34 -2.64
N PHE A 90 16.24 -8.97 -3.68
CA PHE A 90 14.90 -9.58 -3.67
C PHE A 90 14.97 -11.06 -3.98
N TYR A 91 14.25 -11.84 -3.19
CA TYR A 91 14.14 -13.30 -3.29
C TYR A 91 12.65 -13.66 -3.39
N PHE A 92 12.15 -13.77 -4.63
CA PHE A 92 10.73 -14.06 -4.92
C PHE A 92 10.46 -15.56 -4.99
N ASN A 93 9.17 -15.95 -4.96
CA ASN A 93 8.68 -17.34 -5.02
C ASN A 93 9.25 -18.22 -3.90
N GLN A 94 9.56 -17.65 -2.76
CA GLN A 94 10.09 -18.40 -1.62
C GLN A 94 9.70 -17.72 -0.30
N GLY A 95 9.24 -18.52 0.63
CA GLY A 95 8.97 -18.06 2.01
C GLY A 95 10.11 -18.46 2.94
N VAL A 96 10.16 -17.87 4.12
CA VAL A 96 11.07 -18.31 5.19
C VAL A 96 10.51 -19.59 5.80
N SER A 97 11.36 -20.62 5.92
CA SER A 97 11.02 -21.91 6.51
C SER A 97 11.64 -22.12 7.88
N GLU A 98 12.80 -21.52 8.13
CA GLU A 98 13.53 -21.67 9.39
C GLU A 98 14.46 -20.47 9.63
N ILE A 99 14.64 -20.10 10.89
CA ILE A 99 15.68 -19.17 11.33
C ILE A 99 16.52 -19.86 12.40
N LYS A 100 17.83 -19.86 12.23
CA LYS A 100 18.79 -20.35 13.21
C LYS A 100 19.58 -19.19 13.79
N LYS A 101 19.72 -19.16 15.09
CA LYS A 101 20.59 -18.21 15.75
C LYS A 101 22.01 -18.80 15.83
N ASN A 102 22.98 -18.11 15.24
CA ASN A 102 24.38 -18.45 15.24
C ASN A 102 25.16 -17.29 15.87
N ASP A 103 25.53 -17.41 17.14
CA ASP A 103 26.15 -16.35 17.93
C ASP A 103 25.33 -15.04 17.91
N ASP A 104 25.88 -14.00 17.30
CA ASP A 104 25.26 -12.69 17.17
C ASP A 104 24.48 -12.47 15.86
N GLN A 105 24.39 -13.51 15.03
CA GLN A 105 23.73 -13.44 13.74
C GLN A 105 22.63 -14.51 13.57
N PHE A 106 21.79 -14.31 12.56
CA PHE A 106 20.75 -15.26 12.19
C PHE A 106 21.04 -15.82 10.81
N GLU A 107 20.93 -17.15 10.66
CA GLU A 107 20.85 -17.81 9.35
C GLU A 107 19.38 -18.01 9.01
N VAL A 108 18.88 -17.31 8.01
CA VAL A 108 17.52 -17.44 7.51
C VAL A 108 17.49 -18.39 6.32
N ILE A 109 16.68 -19.43 6.43
CA ILE A 109 16.56 -20.51 5.42
C ILE A 109 15.20 -20.39 4.78
N THR A 110 15.16 -20.34 3.45
CA THR A 110 13.92 -20.26 2.69
C THR A 110 13.37 -21.65 2.35
N SER A 111 12.13 -21.70 1.90
CA SER A 111 11.42 -22.92 1.49
C SER A 111 12.08 -23.69 0.35
N ILE A 112 12.96 -23.03 -0.42
CA ILE A 112 13.74 -23.66 -1.50
C ILE A 112 15.22 -23.85 -1.14
N GLY A 113 15.59 -23.64 0.13
CA GLY A 113 16.94 -23.88 0.65
C GLY A 113 17.93 -22.74 0.47
N THR A 114 17.50 -21.55 0.03
CA THR A 114 18.37 -20.35 0.03
C THR A 114 18.72 -20.00 1.48
N LYS A 115 20.00 -19.73 1.73
CA LYS A 115 20.54 -19.35 3.04
C LYS A 115 20.99 -17.90 3.01
N LEU A 116 20.51 -17.11 3.95
CA LEU A 116 20.85 -15.69 4.10
C LEU A 116 21.30 -15.44 5.53
N THR A 117 22.34 -14.62 5.69
CA THR A 117 22.81 -14.20 7.01
C THR A 117 22.30 -12.80 7.32
N ALA A 118 21.74 -12.62 8.51
CA ALA A 118 21.17 -11.39 8.97
C ALA A 118 21.56 -11.06 10.41
N ASP A 119 21.80 -9.78 10.69
CA ASP A 119 21.94 -9.28 12.07
C ASP A 119 20.57 -8.99 12.70
N TYR A 120 19.54 -8.79 11.87
CA TYR A 120 18.20 -8.43 12.29
C TYR A 120 17.16 -8.95 11.31
N VAL A 121 16.12 -9.61 11.79
CA VAL A 121 15.07 -10.21 10.97
C VAL A 121 13.73 -9.57 11.32
N VAL A 122 13.04 -9.07 10.28
CA VAL A 122 11.71 -8.44 10.44
C VAL A 122 10.65 -9.29 9.77
N ASP A 123 9.67 -9.74 10.55
CA ASP A 123 8.44 -10.32 10.04
C ASP A 123 7.48 -9.21 9.63
N ALA A 124 7.26 -9.09 8.34
CA ALA A 124 6.29 -8.20 7.74
C ALA A 124 5.23 -8.95 6.92
N SER A 125 5.02 -10.24 7.22
CA SER A 125 4.17 -11.19 6.47
C SER A 125 2.67 -10.88 6.52
N GLY A 126 2.27 -9.81 7.21
CA GLY A 126 0.89 -9.33 7.19
C GLY A 126 0.34 -8.94 8.56
N ARG A 127 -0.92 -8.54 8.53
CA ARG A 127 -1.69 -8.12 9.70
C ARG A 127 -3.00 -8.87 9.76
N ILE A 128 -3.53 -9.05 10.96
CA ILE A 128 -4.84 -9.65 11.24
C ILE A 128 -5.65 -8.69 12.11
N ALA A 129 -6.98 -8.81 12.07
CA ALA A 129 -7.85 -8.02 12.92
C ALA A 129 -7.49 -8.20 14.41
N ASN A 130 -7.48 -7.10 15.13
CA ASN A 130 -7.14 -7.11 16.57
C ASN A 130 -8.40 -7.30 17.40
N VAL A 131 -8.90 -8.53 17.43
CA VAL A 131 -10.14 -8.92 18.13
C VAL A 131 -9.89 -9.68 19.43
N ASP A 132 -8.63 -9.98 19.76
CA ASP A 132 -8.28 -10.72 20.96
C ASP A 132 -8.69 -9.96 22.22
N LYS A 133 -9.13 -10.70 23.23
CA LYS A 133 -9.48 -10.16 24.56
C LYS A 133 -10.64 -9.16 24.57
N LEU A 134 -11.42 -9.09 23.50
CA LEU A 134 -12.65 -8.27 23.45
C LEU A 134 -13.85 -8.98 24.07
N GLY A 135 -13.72 -10.27 24.40
CA GLY A 135 -14.82 -11.05 24.95
C GLY A 135 -15.94 -11.31 23.94
N LEU A 136 -15.61 -11.33 22.61
CA LEU A 136 -16.60 -11.51 21.54
C LEU A 136 -17.33 -12.85 21.64
N GLU A 137 -16.72 -13.84 22.26
CA GLU A 137 -17.31 -15.14 22.57
C GLU A 137 -18.54 -15.05 23.50
N ASN A 138 -18.70 -13.92 24.20
CA ASN A 138 -19.87 -13.63 25.05
C ASN A 138 -20.93 -12.79 24.33
N THR A 139 -20.77 -12.58 23.02
CA THR A 139 -21.67 -11.79 22.19
C THR A 139 -22.04 -12.57 20.93
N ASP A 140 -23.03 -12.08 20.18
CA ASP A 140 -23.39 -12.66 18.88
C ASP A 140 -22.52 -12.13 17.73
N VAL A 141 -21.49 -11.29 17.98
CA VAL A 141 -20.64 -10.71 16.95
C VAL A 141 -19.94 -11.78 16.14
N GLN A 142 -20.14 -11.76 14.82
CA GLN A 142 -19.58 -12.75 13.90
C GLN A 142 -18.26 -12.27 13.30
N LEU A 143 -17.33 -13.21 13.14
CA LEU A 143 -16.07 -13.01 12.46
C LEU A 143 -16.07 -13.70 11.09
N SER A 144 -15.42 -13.08 10.13
CA SER A 144 -15.15 -13.66 8.81
C SER A 144 -14.15 -14.83 8.92
N LYS A 145 -13.96 -15.56 7.81
CA LYS A 145 -12.91 -16.59 7.71
C LYS A 145 -11.50 -16.05 7.94
N ARG A 146 -11.30 -14.74 7.79
CA ARG A 146 -10.03 -14.05 8.03
C ARG A 146 -9.89 -13.52 9.45
N GLY A 147 -10.93 -13.68 10.28
CA GLY A 147 -10.96 -13.20 11.65
C GLY A 147 -11.35 -11.73 11.80
N SER A 148 -11.78 -11.06 10.74
CA SER A 148 -12.27 -9.68 10.78
C SER A 148 -13.75 -9.64 11.20
N ILE A 149 -14.19 -8.56 11.85
CA ILE A 149 -15.58 -8.39 12.24
C ILE A 149 -16.47 -8.18 11.01
N ILE A 150 -17.56 -8.93 10.91
CA ILE A 150 -18.57 -8.77 9.86
C ILE A 150 -19.51 -7.65 10.26
N VAL A 151 -19.74 -6.72 9.34
CA VAL A 151 -20.68 -5.59 9.49
C VAL A 151 -21.57 -5.50 8.25
N ASP A 152 -22.71 -4.87 8.40
CA ASP A 152 -23.62 -4.51 7.32
C ASP A 152 -23.25 -3.16 6.67
N ASP A 153 -24.12 -2.65 5.79
CA ASP A 153 -23.93 -1.36 5.09
C ASP A 153 -24.09 -0.15 6.03
N TYR A 154 -24.42 -0.35 7.29
CA TYR A 154 -24.51 0.67 8.32
C TYR A 154 -23.36 0.59 9.34
N LEU A 155 -22.38 -0.27 9.08
CA LEU A 155 -21.28 -0.62 9.98
C LEU A 155 -21.78 -1.20 11.33
N GLU A 156 -23.01 -1.71 11.39
CA GLU A 156 -23.53 -2.45 12.53
C GLU A 156 -23.18 -3.93 12.39
N THR A 157 -22.80 -4.57 13.49
CA THR A 157 -22.59 -6.02 13.52
C THR A 157 -23.95 -6.75 13.58
N ASN A 158 -23.96 -8.08 13.44
CA ASN A 158 -25.16 -8.86 13.67
C ASN A 158 -25.66 -8.82 15.14
N ALA A 159 -24.84 -8.35 16.09
CA ALA A 159 -25.22 -8.05 17.46
C ALA A 159 -25.74 -6.62 17.55
N LYS A 160 -27.05 -6.43 17.66
CA LYS A 160 -27.73 -5.14 17.65
C LYS A 160 -27.12 -4.14 18.63
N GLY A 161 -26.87 -2.92 18.15
CA GLY A 161 -26.27 -1.83 18.92
C GLY A 161 -24.74 -1.92 19.04
N ILE A 162 -24.12 -2.92 18.41
CA ILE A 162 -22.66 -3.03 18.34
C ILE A 162 -22.19 -2.68 16.92
N TYR A 163 -21.43 -1.60 16.82
CA TYR A 163 -20.84 -1.10 15.57
C TYR A 163 -19.34 -1.36 15.54
N ALA A 164 -18.78 -1.55 14.34
CA ALA A 164 -17.35 -1.68 14.16
C ALA A 164 -16.86 -0.91 12.94
N ALA A 165 -15.65 -0.36 13.00
CA ALA A 165 -15.05 0.44 11.93
C ALA A 165 -13.52 0.33 11.89
N GLY A 166 -12.93 0.77 10.79
CA GLY A 166 -11.49 0.75 10.57
C GLY A 166 -10.97 -0.63 10.12
N ASP A 167 -9.70 -0.89 10.39
CA ASP A 167 -9.02 -2.08 9.87
C ASP A 167 -9.48 -3.40 10.53
N VAL A 168 -10.31 -3.34 11.56
CA VAL A 168 -10.82 -4.51 12.27
C VAL A 168 -11.97 -5.20 11.53
N ILE A 169 -12.67 -4.49 10.62
CA ILE A 169 -13.84 -5.01 9.90
C ILE A 169 -13.46 -5.74 8.60
N GLU A 170 -14.30 -6.67 8.18
CA GLU A 170 -14.24 -7.26 6.84
C GLU A 170 -14.82 -6.28 5.82
N LYS A 171 -14.05 -5.88 4.83
CA LYS A 171 -14.47 -4.93 3.79
C LYS A 171 -13.67 -5.10 2.50
N LYS A 172 -14.23 -4.58 1.40
CA LYS A 172 -13.56 -4.53 0.09
C LYS A 172 -12.57 -3.37 -0.02
N GLN A 173 -12.84 -2.28 0.68
CA GLN A 173 -12.00 -1.09 0.69
C GLN A 173 -10.65 -1.38 1.36
N PRO A 174 -9.57 -0.73 0.90
CA PRO A 174 -8.26 -0.94 1.51
C PRO A 174 -8.26 -0.50 2.98
N ALA A 175 -7.57 -1.28 3.82
CA ALA A 175 -7.37 -0.97 5.23
C ALA A 175 -6.33 0.16 5.36
N LEU A 176 -6.80 1.40 5.26
CA LEU A 176 -6.01 2.62 5.26
C LEU A 176 -6.57 3.64 6.24
N VAL A 177 -5.71 4.54 6.72
CA VAL A 177 -6.12 5.63 7.62
C VAL A 177 -7.25 6.48 7.03
N PRO A 178 -7.23 6.93 5.75
CA PRO A 178 -8.35 7.66 5.16
C PRO A 178 -9.66 6.89 5.18
N THR A 179 -9.63 5.57 4.92
CA THR A 179 -10.81 4.71 4.97
C THR A 179 -11.38 4.65 6.39
N ALA A 180 -10.52 4.39 7.39
CA ALA A 180 -10.94 4.32 8.78
C ALA A 180 -11.48 5.67 9.29
N HIS A 181 -10.88 6.79 8.88
CA HIS A 181 -11.35 8.13 9.21
C HIS A 181 -12.74 8.40 8.60
N PHE A 182 -12.94 8.03 7.33
CA PHE A 182 -14.25 8.17 6.67
C PHE A 182 -15.33 7.36 7.39
N GLU A 183 -15.06 6.10 7.73
CA GLU A 183 -15.97 5.22 8.47
C GLU A 183 -16.30 5.79 9.87
N ALA A 184 -15.31 6.31 10.58
CA ALA A 184 -15.52 6.94 11.89
C ALA A 184 -16.38 8.20 11.80
N THR A 185 -16.15 9.04 10.78
CA THR A 185 -16.97 10.25 10.52
C THR A 185 -18.40 9.87 10.17
N TYR A 186 -18.57 8.89 9.28
CA TYR A 186 -19.88 8.34 8.93
C TYR A 186 -20.64 7.86 10.17
N LEU A 187 -20.05 6.98 10.98
CA LEU A 187 -20.70 6.48 12.21
C LEU A 187 -21.03 7.59 13.18
N GLY A 188 -20.12 8.58 13.35
CA GLY A 188 -20.37 9.74 14.18
C GLY A 188 -21.61 10.51 13.73
N ASP A 189 -21.74 10.76 12.43
CA ASP A 189 -22.90 11.48 11.86
C ASP A 189 -24.20 10.66 12.01
N GLN A 190 -24.17 9.35 11.75
CA GLN A 190 -25.33 8.49 11.90
C GLN A 190 -25.84 8.43 13.34
N LEU A 191 -24.93 8.23 14.30
CA LEU A 191 -25.29 8.03 15.71
C LEU A 191 -25.68 9.34 16.42
N ILE A 192 -25.05 10.48 16.09
CA ILE A 192 -25.33 11.77 16.72
C ILE A 192 -26.62 12.39 16.16
N ASN A 193 -26.86 12.25 14.87
CA ASN A 193 -27.97 12.88 14.18
C ASN A 193 -29.16 11.94 13.95
N ASP A 194 -29.15 10.74 14.55
CA ASP A 194 -30.20 9.72 14.42
C ASP A 194 -30.57 9.45 12.95
N LYS A 195 -29.51 9.38 12.10
CA LYS A 195 -29.65 9.06 10.68
C LYS A 195 -29.55 7.56 10.47
N HIS A 196 -30.11 7.09 9.37
CA HIS A 196 -30.03 5.68 8.99
C HIS A 196 -29.84 5.56 7.47
N ASP A 197 -28.68 6.04 6.99
CA ASP A 197 -28.31 6.00 5.58
C ASP A 197 -27.17 5.00 5.39
N PRO A 198 -27.19 4.13 4.37
CA PRO A 198 -26.10 3.18 4.14
C PRO A 198 -24.80 3.92 3.78
N ILE A 199 -23.66 3.32 4.13
CA ILE A 199 -22.36 3.92 3.85
C ILE A 199 -22.03 3.88 2.35
N HIS A 200 -21.69 5.02 1.78
CA HIS A 200 -21.22 5.16 0.40
C HIS A 200 -19.77 5.61 0.39
N TYR A 201 -18.86 4.69 0.12
CA TYR A 201 -17.44 5.01 0.11
C TYR A 201 -17.07 5.94 -1.05
N PRO A 202 -16.28 6.98 -0.80
CA PRO A 202 -15.70 7.80 -1.85
C PRO A 202 -14.63 7.01 -2.61
N ILE A 203 -14.08 7.62 -3.66
CA ILE A 203 -12.89 7.11 -4.33
C ILE A 203 -11.71 7.16 -3.36
N ILE A 204 -11.09 6.03 -3.12
CA ILE A 204 -9.97 5.89 -2.19
C ILE A 204 -8.72 5.53 -2.97
N GLY A 205 -7.71 6.39 -2.91
CA GLY A 205 -6.38 6.09 -3.43
C GLY A 205 -5.60 5.21 -2.45
N ALA A 206 -4.71 4.41 -2.99
CA ALA A 206 -3.77 3.59 -2.23
C ALA A 206 -2.34 3.91 -2.61
N SER A 207 -1.41 3.83 -1.64
CA SER A 207 0.00 4.09 -1.88
C SER A 207 0.91 3.20 -1.07
N ALA A 208 2.11 2.97 -1.61
CA ALA A 208 3.25 2.40 -0.92
C ALA A 208 4.36 3.45 -0.83
N PHE A 209 4.86 3.67 0.38
CA PHE A 209 5.92 4.63 0.66
C PHE A 209 7.30 4.04 0.33
N THR A 210 7.43 3.51 -0.88
CA THR A 210 8.69 3.05 -1.45
C THR A 210 9.52 4.23 -1.94
N PHE A 211 10.67 3.97 -2.51
CA PHE A 211 11.48 4.99 -3.19
C PHE A 211 12.04 4.42 -4.51
N PRO A 212 11.45 4.79 -5.65
CA PRO A 212 10.29 5.69 -5.86
C PRO A 212 9.01 5.23 -5.17
N GLN A 213 8.10 6.17 -4.89
CA GLN A 213 6.76 5.86 -4.37
C GLN A 213 5.94 5.15 -5.44
N VAL A 214 4.98 4.32 -5.00
CA VAL A 214 3.94 3.76 -5.88
C VAL A 214 2.59 4.17 -5.34
N ALA A 215 1.73 4.68 -6.20
CA ALA A 215 0.36 5.03 -5.86
C ALA A 215 -0.60 4.64 -6.97
N GLN A 216 -1.87 4.41 -6.62
CA GLN A 216 -2.94 4.15 -7.58
C GLN A 216 -4.29 4.60 -7.04
N VAL A 217 -5.22 4.86 -7.94
CA VAL A 217 -6.59 5.29 -7.63
C VAL A 217 -7.56 4.87 -8.72
N GLY A 218 -8.81 4.60 -8.36
CA GLY A 218 -9.88 4.24 -9.29
C GLY A 218 -9.72 2.86 -9.90
N VAL A 219 -10.05 2.74 -11.19
CA VAL A 219 -9.94 1.48 -11.94
C VAL A 219 -8.48 1.06 -12.03
N SER A 220 -8.19 -0.20 -11.72
CA SER A 220 -6.84 -0.76 -11.81
C SER A 220 -6.32 -0.71 -13.25
N VAL A 221 -5.08 -0.26 -13.42
CA VAL A 221 -4.41 -0.24 -14.74
C VAL A 221 -4.28 -1.64 -15.31
N ASP A 222 -3.97 -2.64 -14.47
CA ASP A 222 -3.79 -4.02 -14.92
C ASP A 222 -5.14 -4.62 -15.39
N GLU A 223 -6.23 -4.38 -14.65
CA GLU A 223 -7.59 -4.76 -15.05
C GLU A 223 -8.04 -4.04 -16.32
N ALA A 224 -7.74 -2.75 -16.43
CA ALA A 224 -8.11 -1.96 -17.62
C ALA A 224 -7.40 -2.42 -18.89
N ARG A 225 -6.18 -2.97 -18.80
CA ARG A 225 -5.45 -3.53 -19.93
C ARG A 225 -6.09 -4.80 -20.48
N GLU A 226 -6.79 -5.54 -19.65
CA GLU A 226 -7.47 -6.79 -20.01
C GLU A 226 -8.93 -6.57 -20.44
N ASN A 227 -9.44 -5.33 -20.31
CA ASN A 227 -10.85 -5.01 -20.56
C ASN A 227 -11.01 -3.93 -21.64
N ASN A 228 -11.63 -4.27 -22.76
CA ASN A 228 -11.90 -3.39 -23.90
C ASN A 228 -12.83 -2.19 -23.59
N ASP A 229 -13.39 -2.12 -22.39
CA ASP A 229 -14.20 -0.98 -21.94
C ASP A 229 -13.34 0.22 -21.50
N TYR A 230 -12.03 0.02 -21.44
CA TYR A 230 -11.08 1.03 -21.00
C TYR A 230 -9.97 1.25 -22.04
N THR A 231 -9.39 2.43 -21.96
CA THR A 231 -8.16 2.78 -22.69
C THR A 231 -7.11 3.19 -21.66
N VAL A 232 -5.93 2.57 -21.72
CA VAL A 232 -4.80 2.93 -20.87
C VAL A 232 -3.82 3.79 -21.65
N VAL A 233 -3.49 4.96 -21.12
CA VAL A 233 -2.48 5.86 -21.67
C VAL A 233 -1.27 5.83 -20.75
N ASP A 234 -0.14 5.39 -21.28
CA ASP A 234 1.12 5.33 -20.57
C ASP A 234 1.98 6.56 -20.86
N MET A 235 2.51 7.14 -19.81
CA MET A 235 3.39 8.30 -19.83
C MET A 235 4.68 7.96 -19.09
N ASP A 236 5.66 7.49 -19.84
CA ASP A 236 6.95 7.10 -19.31
C ASP A 236 8.00 8.19 -19.57
N ASN A 237 8.82 8.48 -18.57
CA ASN A 237 9.95 9.43 -18.67
C ASN A 237 9.56 10.88 -19.05
N MET A 238 8.39 11.33 -18.69
CA MET A 238 7.87 12.66 -19.05
C MET A 238 8.73 13.83 -18.55
N PHE A 239 9.56 13.61 -17.53
CA PHE A 239 10.34 14.67 -16.88
C PHE A 239 11.82 14.63 -17.21
N ARG A 240 12.21 13.98 -18.32
CA ARG A 240 13.65 13.83 -18.64
C ARG A 240 14.31 15.10 -19.12
N THR A 241 13.59 16.02 -19.73
CA THR A 241 14.18 17.19 -20.39
C THR A 241 13.74 18.51 -19.79
N ASP A 242 12.45 18.70 -19.62
CA ASP A 242 11.92 20.03 -19.31
C ASP A 242 12.03 20.42 -17.82
N MET A 243 12.20 19.41 -16.93
CA MET A 243 12.33 19.65 -15.49
C MET A 243 13.75 19.51 -14.97
N GLU A 244 14.69 19.09 -15.81
CA GLU A 244 16.08 18.88 -15.40
C GLU A 244 16.73 20.19 -14.93
N TYR A 245 16.53 21.28 -15.65
CA TYR A 245 17.05 22.60 -15.27
C TYR A 245 16.46 23.14 -13.95
N ALA A 246 15.26 22.68 -13.58
CA ALA A 246 14.62 23.03 -12.30
C ALA A 246 15.04 22.12 -11.15
N GLY A 247 15.95 21.16 -11.38
CA GLY A 247 16.38 20.18 -10.39
C GLY A 247 15.28 19.18 -10.00
N LYS A 248 14.25 19.03 -10.83
CA LYS A 248 13.10 18.17 -10.58
C LYS A 248 13.06 16.96 -11.52
N ASN A 249 14.20 16.58 -12.05
CA ASN A 249 14.34 15.44 -12.93
C ASN A 249 14.08 14.13 -12.17
N ASP A 250 13.04 13.38 -12.57
CA ASP A 250 12.77 12.03 -12.12
C ASP A 250 12.73 11.08 -13.33
N GLN A 251 13.90 10.56 -13.69
CA GLN A 251 14.03 9.64 -14.84
C GLN A 251 13.31 8.30 -14.63
N SER A 252 12.93 7.98 -13.40
CA SER A 252 12.20 6.77 -13.06
C SER A 252 10.67 6.96 -13.11
N ALA A 253 10.19 8.19 -13.29
CA ALA A 253 8.76 8.49 -13.25
C ALA A 253 7.99 7.78 -14.37
N LYS A 254 6.93 7.08 -13.98
CA LYS A 254 5.96 6.46 -14.88
C LYS A 254 4.56 6.73 -14.36
N LEU A 255 3.70 7.20 -15.24
CA LEU A 255 2.29 7.44 -14.99
C LEU A 255 1.46 6.66 -16.00
N SER A 256 0.40 6.00 -15.56
CA SER A 256 -0.62 5.40 -16.42
C SER A 256 -1.98 5.94 -16.04
N LEU A 257 -2.74 6.38 -17.03
CA LEU A 257 -4.10 6.90 -16.90
C LEU A 257 -5.08 5.93 -17.54
N VAL A 258 -6.24 5.77 -16.92
CA VAL A 258 -7.31 4.89 -17.41
C VAL A 258 -8.52 5.73 -17.78
N TYR A 259 -8.97 5.63 -19.01
CA TYR A 259 -10.17 6.27 -19.53
C TYR A 259 -11.22 5.21 -19.89
N ASN A 260 -12.49 5.53 -19.64
CA ASN A 260 -13.61 4.71 -20.08
C ASN A 260 -14.01 5.05 -21.53
N LYS A 261 -15.02 4.36 -22.08
CA LYS A 261 -15.55 4.59 -23.45
C LYS A 261 -16.11 6.01 -23.69
N LYS A 262 -16.39 6.76 -22.64
CA LYS A 262 -16.83 8.16 -22.72
C LYS A 262 -15.66 9.14 -22.64
N HIS A 263 -14.43 8.63 -22.67
CA HIS A 263 -13.21 9.41 -22.45
C HIS A 263 -13.14 10.10 -21.08
N GLU A 264 -13.93 9.62 -20.11
CA GLU A 264 -13.84 10.08 -18.72
C GLU A 264 -12.65 9.42 -18.04
N LEU A 265 -11.87 10.17 -17.28
CA LEU A 265 -10.79 9.65 -16.42
C LEU A 265 -11.40 8.86 -15.27
N VAL A 266 -11.04 7.59 -15.15
CA VAL A 266 -11.61 6.65 -14.16
C VAL A 266 -10.58 5.94 -13.31
N GLY A 267 -9.30 6.04 -13.64
CA GLY A 267 -8.24 5.43 -12.87
C GLY A 267 -6.86 5.98 -13.22
N ALA A 268 -5.92 5.83 -12.31
CA ALA A 268 -4.52 6.19 -12.52
C ALA A 268 -3.60 5.35 -11.62
N ALA A 269 -2.39 5.09 -12.09
CA ALA A 269 -1.30 4.54 -11.29
C ALA A 269 0.01 5.25 -11.63
N GLU A 270 0.85 5.41 -10.63
CA GLU A 270 2.12 6.11 -10.78
C GLU A 270 3.21 5.49 -9.92
N SER A 271 4.43 5.49 -10.48
CA SER A 271 5.67 5.28 -9.75
C SER A 271 6.61 6.45 -10.00
N SER A 272 6.86 7.26 -8.99
CA SER A 272 7.73 8.44 -9.04
C SER A 272 8.15 8.88 -7.63
N GLN A 273 9.00 9.89 -7.54
CA GLN A 273 9.36 10.49 -6.25
C GLN A 273 8.18 11.15 -5.53
N ASN A 274 7.12 11.53 -6.26
CA ASN A 274 5.98 12.28 -5.75
C ASN A 274 4.63 11.65 -6.14
N ALA A 275 4.59 10.36 -6.42
CA ALA A 275 3.38 9.67 -6.89
C ALA A 275 2.15 9.89 -5.99
N ILE A 276 2.37 10.03 -4.67
CA ILE A 276 1.27 10.24 -3.72
C ILE A 276 0.63 11.63 -3.91
N ASP A 277 1.44 12.67 -3.98
CA ASP A 277 0.97 14.04 -4.12
C ASP A 277 0.32 14.26 -5.49
N ASP A 278 0.91 13.70 -6.53
CA ASP A 278 0.39 13.79 -7.89
C ASP A 278 -0.97 13.11 -8.01
N LEU A 279 -1.11 11.87 -7.51
CA LEU A 279 -2.39 11.18 -7.56
C LEU A 279 -3.46 11.79 -6.64
N ASN A 280 -3.08 12.43 -5.53
CA ASN A 280 -4.02 13.23 -4.74
C ASN A 280 -4.65 14.36 -5.57
N GLY A 281 -3.92 14.97 -6.50
CA GLY A 281 -4.45 15.94 -7.46
C GLY A 281 -5.40 15.31 -8.50
N ILE A 282 -5.22 14.05 -8.81
CA ILE A 282 -6.02 13.30 -9.80
C ILE A 282 -7.34 12.78 -9.21
N ILE A 283 -7.39 12.45 -7.94
CA ILE A 283 -8.60 11.91 -7.28
C ILE A 283 -9.86 12.75 -7.54
N PRO A 284 -9.85 14.09 -7.37
CA PRO A 284 -11.02 14.93 -7.67
C PRO A 284 -11.44 14.86 -9.13
N LEU A 285 -10.49 14.76 -10.06
CA LEU A 285 -10.77 14.69 -11.50
C LEU A 285 -11.53 13.40 -11.84
N ILE A 286 -11.13 12.27 -11.25
CA ILE A 286 -11.85 11.00 -11.38
C ILE A 286 -13.24 11.12 -10.76
N GLY A 287 -13.35 11.72 -9.58
CA GLY A 287 -14.63 11.90 -8.88
C GLY A 287 -15.64 12.75 -9.66
N LEU A 288 -15.16 13.73 -10.38
CA LEU A 288 -15.95 14.60 -11.24
C LEU A 288 -16.17 14.04 -12.65
N LYS A 289 -15.59 12.86 -12.97
CA LYS A 289 -15.67 12.23 -14.28
C LYS A 289 -15.21 13.15 -15.42
N ILE A 290 -14.10 13.86 -15.19
CA ILE A 290 -13.55 14.80 -16.17
C ILE A 290 -13.12 14.04 -17.44
N THR A 291 -13.52 14.57 -18.59
CA THR A 291 -13.09 14.04 -19.88
C THR A 291 -11.75 14.63 -20.31
N LYS A 292 -11.05 13.92 -21.21
CA LYS A 292 -9.82 14.42 -21.82
C LYS A 292 -9.99 15.82 -22.46
N GLU A 293 -11.09 16.06 -23.16
CA GLU A 293 -11.40 17.36 -23.77
C GLU A 293 -11.58 18.47 -22.72
N GLN A 294 -12.28 18.18 -21.65
CA GLN A 294 -12.45 19.12 -20.55
C GLN A 294 -11.13 19.47 -19.88
N LEU A 295 -10.24 18.48 -19.67
CA LEU A 295 -8.90 18.70 -19.15
C LEU A 295 -8.13 19.69 -20.03
N ASN A 296 -8.11 19.49 -21.33
CA ASN A 296 -7.39 20.34 -22.29
C ASN A 296 -7.89 21.80 -22.31
N ASN A 297 -9.18 21.99 -22.07
CA ASN A 297 -9.82 23.30 -22.25
C ASN A 297 -10.01 24.08 -20.95
N SER A 298 -9.77 23.48 -19.78
CA SER A 298 -10.22 24.04 -18.50
C SER A 298 -9.17 24.72 -17.69
N TYR A 299 -7.87 24.37 -17.85
CA TYR A 299 -6.81 24.97 -17.03
C TYR A 299 -5.41 24.81 -17.64
N GLN A 300 -4.50 25.68 -17.19
CA GLN A 300 -3.07 25.52 -17.37
C GLN A 300 -2.40 25.48 -15.99
N LEU A 301 -1.41 24.60 -15.85
CA LEU A 301 -0.72 24.41 -14.59
C LEU A 301 0.38 25.44 -14.41
N ILE A 302 0.72 25.67 -13.14
CA ILE A 302 1.88 26.52 -12.80
C ILE A 302 3.16 25.78 -13.14
N PHE A 303 3.97 26.38 -13.98
CA PHE A 303 5.29 25.88 -14.36
C PHE A 303 6.40 26.66 -13.64
N PRO A 304 7.48 26.03 -13.16
CA PRO A 304 7.71 24.58 -13.08
C PRO A 304 7.15 23.98 -11.77
N ALA A 305 6.33 22.95 -11.91
CA ALA A 305 5.79 22.21 -10.76
C ALA A 305 5.97 20.71 -10.94
N ILE A 306 6.09 19.96 -9.85
CA ILE A 306 6.27 18.50 -9.92
C ILE A 306 5.05 17.82 -10.55
N ASN A 307 3.85 18.33 -10.26
CA ASN A 307 2.59 17.84 -10.82
C ASN A 307 2.28 18.38 -12.23
N PHE A 308 3.22 19.08 -12.88
CA PHE A 308 3.08 19.57 -14.26
C PHE A 308 2.76 18.45 -15.26
N LYS A 309 3.16 17.22 -14.96
CA LYS A 309 2.80 16.04 -15.76
C LYS A 309 1.31 15.85 -15.97
N THR A 310 0.46 16.43 -15.12
CA THR A 310 -0.99 16.39 -15.32
C THR A 310 -1.47 17.24 -16.49
N GLU A 311 -0.65 18.18 -17.00
CA GLU A 311 -0.94 18.93 -18.22
C GLU A 311 -1.02 18.03 -19.47
N PHE A 312 -0.30 16.93 -19.45
CA PHE A 312 -0.28 15.96 -20.56
C PHE A 312 -1.41 14.92 -20.48
N MET A 313 -2.31 15.04 -19.52
CA MET A 313 -3.49 14.16 -19.41
C MET A 313 -4.53 14.41 -20.50
N GLY A 314 -4.43 15.55 -21.17
CA GLY A 314 -5.33 16.00 -22.21
C GLY A 314 -5.11 15.41 -23.62
#